data_8051fe53ee020e1703fb899570d58202
#
_entry.id   8051fe53ee020e1703fb899570d58202
#
_cell.length_a   1.000
_cell.length_b   1.000
_cell.length_c   1.000
_cell.angle_alpha   90.00
_cell.angle_beta   90.00
_cell.angle_gamma   90.00
#
_symmetry.space_group_name_H-M   'P 1'
#
loop_
_entity.id
_entity.type
_entity.pdbx_description
1 polymer ?
#
loop_
_entity_poly.entity_id
_entity_poly.type
_entity_poly.pdbx_seq_one_letter_code
_entity_poly.pdbx_strand_id
1 'polypeptide(L)'
;MRTTLVPTAVVASLLAPTAAHADTGEDAIPRLTDSRGRALTLRGWNVEDKAHRGEQALSAITEKHFRDMRAKGFDFARLLVFWDDLEPRQGQYSQAYLRKIGRVLGWAEKYDVKVLIDAHQDVFGPAFGHRGIPEWATRTDGLPFTPHPDDWFAEYFEPAVQRAFTHLYEDADLRRAQARMWRVLADRFRDHPAVLGYDLINEPMGELREGEDLPTAARRIEREQLTPMYNRLADAVRSADRDGWVFVEPTPIVGEGVPTGLGRIDDPKVVYAPHFYNSGMEAGADYDPAAGWIESYEQAVTRYPKEYKVPVVVGEWGPLNNSLPNMNRFYREAMASLGRYSSGWAGYVWCYGGGYCAVDGAGTFRTNKELTAEPYAEAVAGTVRSTSYDPATGVYRLVYDSAGRHRSRLTELSLPPGAWQVAARGRAIVLRRTEGRAWVLAAPGARVTVTATRR
;
A
#
# COMPACT_ATOMS: atom_id res chain seq x y z
N MET A 1 -8.16 18.63 -63.16
CA MET A 1 -7.35 18.18 -62.00
C MET A 1 -8.31 17.46 -61.04
N ARG A 2 -8.22 16.14 -60.97
CA ARG A 2 -9.02 15.33 -60.05
C ARG A 2 -8.13 15.03 -58.84
N THR A 3 -8.51 15.54 -57.69
CA THR A 3 -7.83 15.28 -56.39
C THR A 3 -8.36 13.99 -55.81
N THR A 4 -7.51 12.97 -55.74
CA THR A 4 -7.78 11.70 -55.09
C THR A 4 -7.50 11.85 -53.59
N LEU A 5 -8.55 11.73 -52.79
CA LEU A 5 -8.44 11.58 -51.31
C LEU A 5 -8.02 10.13 -50.99
N VAL A 6 -6.90 9.97 -50.33
CA VAL A 6 -6.44 8.71 -49.73
C VAL A 6 -7.01 8.63 -48.31
N PRO A 7 -7.75 7.58 -47.94
CA PRO A 7 -8.22 7.43 -46.58
C PRO A 7 -7.04 6.97 -45.68
N THR A 8 -6.73 7.75 -44.64
CA THR A 8 -5.82 7.37 -43.58
C THR A 8 -6.49 6.34 -42.68
N ALA A 9 -6.06 5.11 -42.74
CA ALA A 9 -6.53 4.07 -41.84
C ALA A 9 -5.90 4.31 -40.45
N VAL A 10 -6.73 4.61 -39.45
CA VAL A 10 -6.36 4.61 -38.04
C VAL A 10 -6.24 3.15 -37.60
N VAL A 11 -5.02 2.67 -37.44
CA VAL A 11 -4.75 1.37 -36.82
C VAL A 11 -4.94 1.55 -35.32
N ALA A 12 -6.10 1.16 -34.82
CA ALA A 12 -6.32 0.98 -33.39
C ALA A 12 -5.49 -0.22 -32.94
N SER A 13 -4.37 0.02 -32.29
CA SER A 13 -3.60 -1.04 -31.61
C SER A 13 -4.45 -1.59 -30.46
N LEU A 14 -5.08 -2.72 -30.68
CA LEU A 14 -5.68 -3.54 -29.63
C LEU A 14 -4.54 -4.08 -28.76
N LEU A 15 -4.29 -3.46 -27.62
CA LEU A 15 -3.43 -4.02 -26.58
C LEU A 15 -4.08 -5.32 -26.11
N ALA A 16 -3.46 -6.46 -26.46
CA ALA A 16 -3.86 -7.75 -25.94
C ALA A 16 -3.71 -7.76 -24.41
N PRO A 17 -4.63 -8.37 -23.65
CA PRO A 17 -4.53 -8.45 -22.21
C PRO A 17 -3.24 -9.19 -21.84
N THR A 18 -2.30 -8.48 -21.21
CA THR A 18 -1.09 -9.09 -20.68
C THR A 18 -1.46 -9.93 -19.47
N ALA A 19 -1.49 -11.25 -19.63
CA ALA A 19 -1.62 -12.16 -18.50
C ALA A 19 -0.38 -11.98 -17.60
N ALA A 20 -0.60 -11.53 -16.36
CA ALA A 20 0.45 -11.53 -15.36
C ALA A 20 0.79 -13.00 -15.04
N HIS A 21 1.92 -13.48 -15.52
CA HIS A 21 2.46 -14.79 -15.14
C HIS A 21 3.19 -14.63 -13.82
N ALA A 22 2.85 -15.47 -12.83
CA ALA A 22 3.68 -15.57 -11.65
C ALA A 22 5.04 -16.15 -12.06
N ASP A 23 6.10 -15.39 -11.85
CA ASP A 23 7.46 -15.88 -11.98
C ASP A 23 7.67 -16.97 -10.92
N THR A 24 8.09 -18.17 -11.34
CA THR A 24 8.34 -19.31 -10.45
C THR A 24 9.83 -19.68 -10.41
N GLY A 25 10.68 -18.81 -10.96
CA GLY A 25 12.13 -18.97 -10.99
C GLY A 25 12.82 -18.53 -9.69
N GLU A 26 14.14 -18.57 -9.67
CA GLU A 26 14.96 -18.09 -8.54
C GLU A 26 14.71 -16.59 -8.22
N ASP A 27 14.28 -15.80 -9.20
CA ASP A 27 13.98 -14.38 -9.08
C ASP A 27 12.53 -14.07 -8.68
N ALA A 28 11.72 -15.10 -8.38
CA ALA A 28 10.33 -14.92 -7.98
C ALA A 28 10.21 -14.12 -6.68
N ILE A 29 9.36 -13.09 -6.70
CA ILE A 29 8.99 -12.33 -5.50
C ILE A 29 7.93 -13.14 -4.73
N PRO A 30 8.14 -13.43 -3.42
CA PRO A 30 7.16 -14.14 -2.62
C PRO A 30 5.84 -13.39 -2.55
N ARG A 31 4.74 -14.12 -2.38
CA ARG A 31 3.44 -13.54 -2.09
C ARG A 31 3.22 -13.44 -0.58
N LEU A 32 2.58 -12.36 -0.16
CA LEU A 32 2.04 -12.24 1.19
C LEU A 32 1.11 -13.41 1.47
N THR A 33 1.11 -13.93 2.70
CA THR A 33 0.26 -15.07 3.06
C THR A 33 -0.55 -14.80 4.32
N ASP A 34 -1.74 -15.42 4.41
CA ASP A 34 -2.51 -15.44 5.65
C ASP A 34 -2.02 -16.54 6.61
N SER A 35 -2.60 -16.60 7.81
CA SER A 35 -2.31 -17.63 8.83
C SER A 35 -2.60 -19.07 8.37
N ARG A 36 -3.36 -19.26 7.30
CA ARG A 36 -3.67 -20.54 6.68
C ARG A 36 -2.71 -20.90 5.53
N GLY A 37 -1.73 -20.02 5.25
CA GLY A 37 -0.75 -20.17 4.17
C GLY A 37 -1.33 -19.97 2.77
N ARG A 38 -2.45 -19.25 2.64
CA ARG A 38 -3.01 -18.86 1.35
C ARG A 38 -2.32 -17.61 0.85
N ALA A 39 -2.02 -17.55 -0.45
CA ALA A 39 -1.47 -16.34 -1.06
C ALA A 39 -2.51 -15.22 -1.10
N LEU A 40 -2.18 -14.07 -0.54
CA LEU A 40 -3.04 -12.90 -0.50
C LEU A 40 -2.80 -11.97 -1.69
N THR A 41 -3.88 -11.34 -2.14
CA THR A 41 -3.84 -10.11 -2.93
C THR A 41 -4.69 -9.08 -2.21
N LEU A 42 -4.06 -7.97 -1.83
CA LEU A 42 -4.71 -6.88 -1.10
C LEU A 42 -5.06 -5.76 -2.10
N ARG A 43 -6.29 -5.28 -2.07
CA ARG A 43 -6.69 -4.09 -2.82
C ARG A 43 -7.49 -3.18 -1.92
N GLY A 44 -7.04 -1.98 -1.75
CA GLY A 44 -7.68 -1.05 -0.83
C GLY A 44 -7.16 0.36 -0.89
N TRP A 45 -7.34 1.07 0.21
CA TRP A 45 -7.11 2.50 0.29
C TRP A 45 -6.52 2.89 1.63
N ASN A 46 -5.76 3.97 1.62
CA ASN A 46 -5.42 4.67 2.85
C ASN A 46 -6.70 5.25 3.48
N VAL A 47 -6.79 5.17 4.80
CA VAL A 47 -7.88 5.74 5.59
C VAL A 47 -7.24 6.63 6.65
N GLU A 48 -7.58 7.92 6.63
CA GLU A 48 -6.88 8.91 7.42
C GLU A 48 -7.82 9.96 8.04
N ASP A 49 -7.31 10.64 9.05
CA ASP A 49 -7.90 11.85 9.62
C ASP A 49 -6.79 12.82 10.05
N LYS A 50 -6.10 13.41 9.05
CA LYS A 50 -5.02 14.37 9.30
C LYS A 50 -5.53 15.70 9.89
N ALA A 51 -6.82 16.00 9.70
CA ALA A 51 -7.40 17.28 10.12
C ALA A 51 -7.67 17.36 11.62
N HIS A 52 -7.92 16.25 12.29
CA HIS A 52 -8.34 16.23 13.68
C HIS A 52 -7.28 15.66 14.61
N ARG A 53 -7.11 16.28 15.78
CA ARG A 53 -6.11 15.92 16.80
C ARG A 53 -6.77 15.74 18.17
N GLY A 54 -6.07 15.07 19.10
CA GLY A 54 -6.45 14.93 20.50
C GLY A 54 -7.85 14.33 20.67
N GLU A 55 -8.78 15.07 21.27
CA GLU A 55 -10.15 14.58 21.50
C GLU A 55 -10.93 14.34 20.20
N GLN A 56 -10.59 15.04 19.12
CA GLN A 56 -11.22 14.90 17.82
C GLN A 56 -10.47 13.89 16.91
N ALA A 57 -9.31 13.42 17.28
CA ALA A 57 -8.53 12.48 16.46
C ALA A 57 -9.39 11.29 16.00
N LEU A 58 -9.26 10.91 14.72
CA LEU A 58 -10.02 9.86 14.04
C LEU A 58 -11.55 10.06 14.00
N SER A 59 -12.04 11.29 14.22
CA SER A 59 -13.48 11.58 14.22
C SER A 59 -14.10 11.63 12.81
N ALA A 60 -13.31 11.93 11.79
CA ALA A 60 -13.76 11.90 10.39
C ALA A 60 -13.93 10.47 9.85
N ILE A 61 -13.24 9.49 10.45
CA ILE A 61 -13.37 8.08 10.04
C ILE A 61 -14.65 7.49 10.66
N THR A 62 -15.47 6.89 9.83
CA THR A 62 -16.76 6.30 10.23
C THR A 62 -16.89 4.88 9.67
N GLU A 63 -17.86 4.12 10.20
CA GLU A 63 -18.22 2.80 9.67
C GLU A 63 -18.52 2.80 8.16
N LYS A 64 -19.04 3.94 7.64
CA LYS A 64 -19.36 4.13 6.22
C LYS A 64 -18.14 3.88 5.31
N HIS A 65 -16.92 4.26 5.75
CA HIS A 65 -15.69 4.06 4.97
C HIS A 65 -15.50 2.58 4.64
N PHE A 66 -15.55 1.70 5.64
CA PHE A 66 -15.30 0.27 5.47
C PHE A 66 -16.44 -0.43 4.73
N ARG A 67 -17.68 -0.06 5.03
CA ARG A 67 -18.85 -0.58 4.32
C ARG A 67 -18.78 -0.25 2.81
N ASP A 68 -18.49 0.99 2.46
CA ASP A 68 -18.51 1.46 1.08
C ASP A 68 -17.28 0.94 0.31
N MET A 69 -16.10 0.85 0.94
CA MET A 69 -14.94 0.18 0.36
C MET A 69 -15.26 -1.27 0.03
N ARG A 70 -15.81 -2.01 1.01
CA ARG A 70 -16.13 -3.42 0.80
C ARG A 70 -17.20 -3.63 -0.26
N ALA A 71 -18.23 -2.78 -0.28
CA ALA A 71 -19.27 -2.81 -1.30
C ALA A 71 -18.73 -2.56 -2.73
N LYS A 72 -17.61 -1.86 -2.85
CA LYS A 72 -16.93 -1.60 -4.14
C LYS A 72 -15.86 -2.66 -4.48
N GLY A 73 -15.67 -3.68 -3.63
CA GLY A 73 -14.79 -4.81 -3.87
C GLY A 73 -13.40 -4.71 -3.23
N PHE A 74 -13.15 -3.75 -2.35
CA PHE A 74 -11.88 -3.61 -1.64
C PHE A 74 -11.89 -4.34 -0.30
N ASP A 75 -10.77 -4.98 0.06
CA ASP A 75 -10.61 -5.79 1.28
C ASP A 75 -9.46 -5.33 2.17
N PHE A 76 -8.87 -4.18 1.88
CA PHE A 76 -7.68 -3.69 2.55
C PHE A 76 -7.77 -2.20 2.89
N ALA A 77 -7.26 -1.82 4.05
CA ALA A 77 -7.09 -0.43 4.46
C ALA A 77 -5.72 -0.24 5.12
N ARG A 78 -4.98 0.79 4.72
CA ARG A 78 -3.85 1.32 5.46
C ARG A 78 -4.38 2.45 6.34
N LEU A 79 -4.40 2.23 7.66
CA LEU A 79 -4.95 3.16 8.64
C LEU A 79 -3.81 4.03 9.20
N LEU A 80 -3.87 5.31 8.90
CA LEU A 80 -2.92 6.29 9.40
C LEU A 80 -3.17 6.56 10.88
N VAL A 81 -2.18 6.28 11.73
CA VAL A 81 -2.17 6.62 13.13
C VAL A 81 -0.96 7.49 13.45
N PHE A 82 -1.10 8.41 14.38
CA PHE A 82 -0.10 9.43 14.65
C PHE A 82 0.48 9.25 16.04
N TRP A 83 1.81 9.24 16.14
CA TRP A 83 2.50 9.09 17.41
C TRP A 83 2.24 10.29 18.34
N ASP A 84 2.09 11.51 17.79
CA ASP A 84 1.73 12.71 18.56
C ASP A 84 0.38 12.59 19.29
N ASP A 85 -0.63 11.92 18.71
CA ASP A 85 -1.89 11.62 19.38
C ASP A 85 -1.80 10.43 20.35
N LEU A 86 -0.95 9.45 20.02
CA LEU A 86 -0.78 8.26 20.82
C LEU A 86 0.00 8.53 22.11
N GLU A 87 1.07 9.33 22.03
CA GLU A 87 1.97 9.66 23.15
C GLU A 87 2.21 11.19 23.20
N PRO A 88 1.19 11.99 23.55
CA PRO A 88 1.28 13.45 23.57
C PRO A 88 2.31 13.98 24.58
N ARG A 89 2.66 13.19 25.57
CA ARG A 89 3.77 13.41 26.52
C ARG A 89 4.58 12.14 26.66
N GLN A 90 5.89 12.26 26.72
CA GLN A 90 6.80 11.14 26.82
C GLN A 90 6.40 10.16 27.93
N GLY A 91 6.20 8.90 27.58
CA GLY A 91 5.80 7.83 28.51
C GLY A 91 4.30 7.79 28.85
N GLN A 92 3.48 8.71 28.32
CA GLN A 92 2.04 8.79 28.61
C GLN A 92 1.21 8.44 27.37
N TYR A 93 0.84 7.18 27.25
CA TYR A 93 0.03 6.68 26.12
C TYR A 93 -1.46 6.96 26.32
N SER A 94 -2.07 7.60 25.33
CA SER A 94 -3.50 7.97 25.31
C SER A 94 -4.40 6.75 25.18
N GLN A 95 -5.00 6.32 26.30
CA GLN A 95 -5.99 5.24 26.29
C GLN A 95 -7.24 5.64 25.49
N ALA A 96 -7.55 6.93 25.39
CA ALA A 96 -8.65 7.43 24.56
C ALA A 96 -8.35 7.21 23.06
N TYR A 97 -7.14 7.53 22.62
CA TYR A 97 -6.73 7.31 21.22
C TYR A 97 -6.68 5.82 20.88
N LEU A 98 -6.11 4.97 21.76
CA LEU A 98 -6.12 3.51 21.58
C LEU A 98 -7.54 2.94 21.45
N ARG A 99 -8.52 3.45 22.23
CA ARG A 99 -9.93 3.04 22.06
C ARG A 99 -10.52 3.47 20.74
N LYS A 100 -10.13 4.64 20.21
CA LYS A 100 -10.59 5.12 18.89
C LYS A 100 -10.04 4.25 17.76
N ILE A 101 -8.74 3.90 17.80
CA ILE A 101 -8.15 2.92 16.86
C ILE A 101 -8.92 1.60 16.93
N GLY A 102 -9.15 1.06 18.13
CA GLY A 102 -9.90 -0.19 18.31
C GLY A 102 -11.33 -0.13 17.75
N ARG A 103 -12.01 1.02 17.83
CA ARG A 103 -13.32 1.23 17.20
C ARG A 103 -13.25 1.18 15.69
N VAL A 104 -12.24 1.83 15.08
CA VAL A 104 -12.01 1.80 13.63
C VAL A 104 -11.72 0.38 13.16
N LEU A 105 -10.87 -0.35 13.88
CA LEU A 105 -10.59 -1.77 13.62
C LEU A 105 -11.85 -2.65 13.72
N GLY A 106 -12.73 -2.37 14.68
CA GLY A 106 -14.02 -3.07 14.81
C GLY A 106 -14.94 -2.87 13.60
N TRP A 107 -14.91 -1.69 12.97
CA TRP A 107 -15.63 -1.49 11.70
C TRP A 107 -15.00 -2.26 10.56
N ALA A 108 -13.67 -2.28 10.47
CA ALA A 108 -12.95 -3.06 9.47
C ALA A 108 -13.26 -4.57 9.60
N GLU A 109 -13.23 -5.11 10.81
CA GLU A 109 -13.61 -6.51 11.10
C GLU A 109 -15.03 -6.81 10.63
N LYS A 110 -15.99 -5.94 10.97
CA LYS A 110 -17.40 -6.10 10.60
C LYS A 110 -17.61 -6.27 9.10
N TYR A 111 -16.80 -5.62 8.29
CA TYR A 111 -16.86 -5.68 6.82
C TYR A 111 -15.77 -6.56 6.18
N ASP A 112 -15.04 -7.33 6.98
CA ASP A 112 -13.98 -8.22 6.51
C ASP A 112 -12.93 -7.48 5.66
N VAL A 113 -12.48 -6.32 6.18
CA VAL A 113 -11.40 -5.50 5.63
C VAL A 113 -10.17 -5.67 6.51
N LYS A 114 -9.05 -6.07 5.91
CA LYS A 114 -7.77 -6.17 6.59
C LYS A 114 -7.17 -4.78 6.79
N VAL A 115 -6.53 -4.56 7.91
CA VAL A 115 -5.93 -3.28 8.27
C VAL A 115 -4.44 -3.40 8.49
N LEU A 116 -3.69 -2.54 7.81
CA LEU A 116 -2.31 -2.22 8.12
C LEU A 116 -2.31 -0.97 9.00
N ILE A 117 -1.77 -1.07 10.21
CA ILE A 117 -1.61 0.08 11.10
C ILE A 117 -0.31 0.79 10.72
N ASP A 118 -0.42 2.03 10.26
CA ASP A 118 0.70 2.84 9.80
C ASP A 118 1.05 3.91 10.85
N ALA A 119 2.31 3.95 11.30
CA ALA A 119 2.84 5.07 12.09
C ALA A 119 3.16 6.23 11.15
N HIS A 120 2.13 7.02 10.87
CA HIS A 120 2.20 8.09 9.87
C HIS A 120 2.91 9.33 10.37
N GLN A 121 3.70 9.91 9.51
CA GLN A 121 4.29 11.23 9.63
C GLN A 121 4.30 11.95 8.27
N ASP A 122 4.11 13.26 8.29
CA ASP A 122 4.46 14.16 7.21
C ASP A 122 5.44 15.19 7.78
N VAL A 123 6.53 15.43 7.07
CA VAL A 123 7.57 16.41 7.46
C VAL A 123 7.94 16.31 8.95
N PHE A 124 8.14 15.08 9.43
CA PHE A 124 8.41 14.73 10.81
C PHE A 124 7.21 14.88 11.76
N GLY A 125 6.56 16.05 11.84
CA GLY A 125 5.39 16.20 12.71
C GLY A 125 5.06 17.61 13.16
N PRO A 126 4.38 17.75 14.35
CA PRO A 126 3.78 19.00 14.81
C PRO A 126 4.73 20.18 14.97
N ALA A 127 5.99 19.94 15.31
CA ALA A 127 6.98 21.00 15.43
C ALA A 127 7.21 21.78 14.11
N PHE A 128 6.85 21.18 12.98
CA PHE A 128 6.93 21.74 11.64
C PHE A 128 5.55 21.99 11.00
N GLY A 129 4.48 21.96 11.80
CA GLY A 129 3.12 22.23 11.32
C GLY A 129 2.35 21.03 10.79
N HIS A 130 2.95 19.86 10.73
CA HIS A 130 2.38 18.62 10.18
C HIS A 130 1.90 17.64 11.28
N ARG A 131 1.82 16.35 10.96
CA ARG A 131 1.41 15.26 11.87
C ARG A 131 2.51 14.20 11.96
N GLY A 132 2.60 13.50 13.06
CA GLY A 132 3.47 12.34 13.16
C GLY A 132 4.24 12.21 14.47
N ILE A 133 5.57 12.49 14.44
CA ILE A 133 6.44 12.34 15.58
C ILE A 133 6.20 13.50 16.56
N PRO A 134 5.95 13.24 17.85
CA PRO A 134 5.53 14.27 18.80
C PRO A 134 6.63 15.34 19.06
N GLU A 135 6.21 16.55 19.42
CA GLU A 135 7.12 17.67 19.67
C GLU A 135 8.21 17.35 20.70
N TRP A 136 7.88 16.59 21.75
CA TRP A 136 8.87 16.22 22.79
C TRP A 136 10.00 15.32 22.22
N ALA A 137 9.79 14.69 21.07
CA ALA A 137 10.78 13.87 20.38
C ALA A 137 11.51 14.64 19.27
N THR A 138 11.17 15.90 19.03
CA THR A 138 11.76 16.74 17.98
C THR A 138 12.98 17.48 18.51
N ARG A 139 14.13 17.27 17.87
CA ARG A 139 15.42 17.90 18.21
C ARG A 139 16.01 18.48 16.93
N THR A 140 16.25 19.79 16.92
CA THR A 140 16.69 20.54 15.74
C THR A 140 18.08 21.16 15.88
N ASP A 141 18.72 21.08 17.06
CA ASP A 141 19.97 21.77 17.41
C ASP A 141 19.92 23.30 17.14
N GLY A 142 18.71 23.86 17.14
CA GLY A 142 18.52 25.28 16.83
C GLY A 142 18.65 25.64 15.35
N LEU A 143 18.67 24.63 14.45
CA LEU A 143 18.71 24.87 13.01
C LEU A 143 17.38 25.52 12.53
N PRO A 144 17.44 26.32 11.44
CA PRO A 144 16.26 27.02 10.94
C PRO A 144 15.28 26.07 10.22
N PHE A 145 14.00 26.45 10.25
CA PHE A 145 12.92 25.89 9.44
C PHE A 145 12.17 27.00 8.74
N THR A 146 11.97 26.85 7.45
CA THR A 146 11.18 27.76 6.61
C THR A 146 9.99 26.98 6.04
N PRO A 147 8.73 27.33 6.35
CA PRO A 147 7.59 26.71 5.71
C PRO A 147 7.52 26.97 4.20
N HIS A 148 7.12 25.97 3.43
CA HIS A 148 6.92 26.05 1.98
C HIS A 148 5.43 25.77 1.64
N PRO A 149 4.51 26.73 1.79
CA PRO A 149 3.06 26.49 1.66
C PRO A 149 2.60 25.91 0.33
N ASP A 150 3.34 26.18 -0.74
CA ASP A 150 3.03 25.74 -2.10
C ASP A 150 3.78 24.43 -2.48
N ASP A 151 4.72 23.96 -1.66
CA ASP A 151 5.52 22.76 -1.87
C ASP A 151 5.90 22.11 -0.53
N TRP A 152 4.93 21.47 0.10
CA TRP A 152 5.12 20.82 1.40
C TRP A 152 6.24 19.75 1.38
N PHE A 153 6.50 19.12 0.24
CA PHE A 153 7.56 18.11 0.14
C PHE A 153 8.97 18.74 0.22
N ALA A 154 9.14 19.98 -0.24
CA ALA A 154 10.38 20.72 -0.09
C ALA A 154 10.78 20.92 1.39
N GLU A 155 9.81 20.92 2.31
CA GLU A 155 10.07 21.06 3.74
C GLU A 155 10.88 19.90 4.33
N TYR A 156 10.87 18.71 3.72
CA TYR A 156 11.77 17.61 4.11
C TYR A 156 13.26 17.95 3.95
N PHE A 157 13.58 18.93 3.13
CA PHE A 157 14.94 19.37 2.88
C PHE A 157 15.38 20.53 3.76
N GLU A 158 14.50 21.03 4.63
CA GLU A 158 14.84 22.06 5.61
C GLU A 158 15.81 21.52 6.68
N PRO A 159 16.85 22.28 7.05
CA PRO A 159 17.88 21.80 7.96
C PRO A 159 17.37 21.28 9.30
N ALA A 160 16.36 21.93 9.87
CA ALA A 160 15.77 21.51 11.13
C ALA A 160 15.04 20.16 11.03
N VAL A 161 14.35 19.91 9.91
CA VAL A 161 13.62 18.65 9.64
C VAL A 161 14.61 17.50 9.46
N GLN A 162 15.63 17.71 8.63
CA GLN A 162 16.68 16.71 8.41
C GLN A 162 17.40 16.33 9.71
N ARG A 163 17.72 17.31 10.54
CA ARG A 163 18.36 17.12 11.84
C ARG A 163 17.43 16.36 12.81
N ALA A 164 16.13 16.62 12.79
CA ALA A 164 15.18 15.90 13.62
C ALA A 164 15.13 14.41 13.27
N PHE A 165 15.17 14.07 11.98
CA PHE A 165 15.29 12.67 11.55
C PHE A 165 16.61 12.02 12.01
N THR A 166 17.73 12.71 11.90
CA THR A 166 19.02 12.22 12.41
C THR A 166 18.94 11.86 13.89
N HIS A 167 18.38 12.76 14.72
CA HIS A 167 18.20 12.49 16.15
C HIS A 167 17.26 11.31 16.41
N LEU A 168 16.16 11.17 15.64
CA LEU A 168 15.24 10.03 15.77
C LEU A 168 15.95 8.69 15.55
N TYR A 169 16.86 8.65 14.59
CA TYR A 169 17.58 7.42 14.24
C TYR A 169 18.75 7.12 15.18
N GLU A 170 19.41 8.14 15.73
CA GLU A 170 20.70 8.00 16.42
C GLU A 170 20.60 8.14 17.93
N ASP A 171 19.70 9.00 18.45
CA ASP A 171 19.60 9.22 19.89
C ASP A 171 19.01 8.01 20.62
N ALA A 172 19.76 7.51 21.61
CA ALA A 172 19.41 6.27 22.29
C ALA A 172 18.07 6.30 23.03
N ASP A 173 17.65 7.46 23.54
CA ASP A 173 16.35 7.63 24.23
C ASP A 173 15.19 7.71 23.24
N LEU A 174 15.34 8.37 22.09
CA LEU A 174 14.33 8.43 21.03
C LEU A 174 14.15 7.06 20.37
N ARG A 175 15.26 6.35 20.10
CA ARG A 175 15.25 4.97 19.61
C ARG A 175 14.47 4.03 20.55
N ARG A 176 14.66 4.17 21.87
CA ARG A 176 13.91 3.40 22.87
C ARG A 176 12.43 3.83 22.93
N ALA A 177 12.14 5.11 22.78
CA ALA A 177 10.78 5.63 22.79
C ALA A 177 9.99 5.11 21.60
N GLN A 178 10.54 5.18 20.38
CA GLN A 178 9.92 4.65 19.15
C GLN A 178 9.67 3.13 19.27
N ALA A 179 10.63 2.37 19.79
CA ALA A 179 10.46 0.94 20.01
C ALA A 179 9.36 0.64 21.06
N ARG A 180 9.24 1.44 22.13
CA ARG A 180 8.15 1.29 23.11
C ARG A 180 6.80 1.62 22.50
N MET A 181 6.70 2.66 21.67
CA MET A 181 5.47 3.03 20.94
C MET A 181 4.95 1.85 20.15
N TRP A 182 5.79 1.21 19.35
CA TRP A 182 5.41 0.03 18.57
C TRP A 182 5.02 -1.16 19.44
N ARG A 183 5.74 -1.41 20.53
CA ARG A 183 5.36 -2.47 21.45
C ARG A 183 3.98 -2.24 22.07
N VAL A 184 3.63 -0.99 22.41
CA VAL A 184 2.30 -0.65 22.95
C VAL A 184 1.20 -0.87 21.92
N LEU A 185 1.40 -0.46 20.66
CA LEU A 185 0.43 -0.69 19.58
C LEU A 185 0.26 -2.17 19.29
N ALA A 186 1.36 -2.90 19.13
CA ALA A 186 1.34 -4.33 18.86
C ALA A 186 0.70 -5.13 19.99
N ASP A 187 1.08 -4.89 21.25
CA ASP A 187 0.47 -5.55 22.42
C ASP A 187 -1.04 -5.31 22.49
N ARG A 188 -1.47 -4.09 22.16
CA ARG A 188 -2.89 -3.72 22.20
C ARG A 188 -3.73 -4.40 21.13
N PHE A 189 -3.17 -4.64 19.93
CA PHE A 189 -3.97 -5.02 18.76
C PHE A 189 -3.59 -6.36 18.11
N ARG A 190 -2.58 -7.08 18.61
CA ARG A 190 -2.10 -8.38 18.07
C ARG A 190 -3.20 -9.42 17.86
N ASP A 191 -4.20 -9.46 18.74
CA ASP A 191 -5.29 -10.45 18.69
C ASP A 191 -6.51 -9.93 17.91
N HIS A 192 -6.44 -8.72 17.34
CA HIS A 192 -7.58 -8.17 16.61
C HIS A 192 -7.63 -8.74 15.18
N PRO A 193 -8.73 -9.41 14.78
CA PRO A 193 -8.77 -10.20 13.54
C PRO A 193 -8.66 -9.37 12.26
N ALA A 194 -8.94 -8.06 12.31
CA ALA A 194 -8.73 -7.16 11.17
C ALA A 194 -7.26 -6.77 10.98
N VAL A 195 -6.40 -6.84 12.00
CA VAL A 195 -5.01 -6.39 11.90
C VAL A 195 -4.20 -7.39 11.08
N LEU A 196 -3.63 -6.91 9.99
CA LEU A 196 -2.71 -7.64 9.12
C LEU A 196 -1.26 -7.48 9.58
N GLY A 197 -0.92 -6.27 10.02
CA GLY A 197 0.45 -5.92 10.39
C GLY A 197 0.63 -4.44 10.68
N TYR A 198 1.89 -4.02 10.70
CA TYR A 198 2.36 -2.73 11.18
C TYR A 198 3.32 -2.12 10.16
N ASP A 199 3.03 -0.91 9.72
CA ASP A 199 3.87 -0.09 8.86
C ASP A 199 4.70 0.84 9.74
N LEU A 200 6.01 0.58 9.77
CA LEU A 200 6.84 1.05 10.88
C LEU A 200 7.09 2.55 10.89
N ILE A 201 7.03 3.20 9.75
CA ILE A 201 7.07 4.65 9.60
C ILE A 201 6.75 5.04 8.15
N ASN A 202 5.86 6.01 7.96
CA ASN A 202 5.57 6.58 6.65
C ASN A 202 6.75 7.42 6.12
N GLU A 203 7.13 7.22 4.87
CA GLU A 203 8.04 8.08 4.07
C GLU A 203 9.23 8.68 4.84
N PRO A 204 10.08 7.83 5.47
CA PRO A 204 11.19 8.34 6.26
C PRO A 204 12.22 9.02 5.37
N MET A 205 12.71 10.16 5.83
CA MET A 205 13.80 10.93 5.20
C MET A 205 14.99 11.05 6.16
N GLY A 206 15.99 11.84 5.80
CA GLY A 206 17.16 12.08 6.62
C GLY A 206 18.03 13.20 6.09
N GLU A 207 19.16 13.43 6.73
CA GLU A 207 20.06 14.53 6.43
C GLU A 207 20.90 14.27 5.15
N LEU A 208 20.88 15.21 4.20
CA LEU A 208 21.76 15.23 3.04
C LEU A 208 23.13 15.76 3.46
N ARG A 209 24.21 15.08 3.05
CA ARG A 209 25.57 15.55 3.28
C ARG A 209 26.02 16.48 2.15
N GLU A 210 26.91 17.38 2.44
CA GLU A 210 27.47 18.30 1.45
C GLU A 210 28.03 17.53 0.24
N GLY A 211 27.59 17.91 -0.96
CA GLY A 211 28.02 17.31 -2.23
C GLY A 211 27.34 15.99 -2.59
N GLU A 212 26.40 15.46 -1.77
CA GLU A 212 25.60 14.30 -2.14
C GLU A 212 24.46 14.70 -3.08
N ASP A 213 24.23 13.92 -4.13
CA ASP A 213 22.96 13.95 -4.85
C ASP A 213 21.88 13.20 -4.08
N LEU A 214 20.62 13.53 -4.34
CA LEU A 214 19.48 12.96 -3.63
C LEU A 214 19.40 11.42 -3.72
N PRO A 215 19.62 10.75 -4.87
CA PRO A 215 19.68 9.30 -4.95
C PRO A 215 20.78 8.66 -4.10
N THR A 216 21.94 9.30 -3.99
CA THR A 216 23.04 8.81 -3.17
C THR A 216 22.75 8.97 -1.69
N ALA A 217 22.22 10.14 -1.28
CA ALA A 217 21.79 10.39 0.08
C ALA A 217 20.70 9.40 0.52
N ALA A 218 19.65 9.21 -0.31
CA ALA A 218 18.57 8.27 -0.05
C ALA A 218 19.11 6.86 0.25
N ARG A 219 19.94 6.29 -0.63
CA ARG A 219 20.52 4.95 -0.42
C ARG A 219 21.41 4.86 0.84
N ARG A 220 22.13 5.94 1.17
CA ARG A 220 22.94 6.00 2.41
C ARG A 220 22.06 6.02 3.65
N ILE A 221 21.05 6.88 3.70
CA ILE A 221 20.08 6.99 4.79
C ILE A 221 19.42 5.63 5.01
N GLU A 222 18.93 5.00 3.96
CA GLU A 222 18.28 3.69 4.02
C GLU A 222 19.20 2.60 4.57
N ARG A 223 20.46 2.55 4.12
CA ARG A 223 21.41 1.56 4.58
C ARG A 223 21.88 1.82 6.00
N GLU A 224 22.28 3.06 6.33
CA GLU A 224 22.98 3.39 7.56
C GLU A 224 22.05 3.73 8.72
N GLN A 225 20.86 4.25 8.45
CA GLN A 225 19.90 4.72 9.46
C GLN A 225 18.61 3.91 9.47
N LEU A 226 17.93 3.73 8.32
CA LEU A 226 16.63 3.04 8.29
C LEU A 226 16.78 1.53 8.53
N THR A 227 17.75 0.87 7.93
CA THR A 227 17.94 -0.58 8.13
C THR A 227 18.13 -0.95 9.61
N PRO A 228 19.04 -0.29 10.39
CA PRO A 228 19.14 -0.54 11.83
C PRO A 228 17.90 -0.15 12.62
N MET A 229 17.20 0.91 12.20
CA MET A 229 15.93 1.31 12.82
C MET A 229 14.88 0.23 12.63
N TYR A 230 14.68 -0.26 11.42
CA TYR A 230 13.67 -1.28 11.11
C TYR A 230 13.92 -2.59 11.82
N ASN A 231 15.17 -3.05 11.92
CA ASN A 231 15.51 -4.23 12.70
C ASN A 231 15.11 -4.07 14.18
N ARG A 232 15.45 -2.93 14.80
CA ARG A 232 15.06 -2.62 16.18
C ARG A 232 13.54 -2.54 16.38
N LEU A 233 12.82 -1.95 15.43
CA LEU A 233 11.36 -1.81 15.52
C LEU A 233 10.65 -3.13 15.25
N ALA A 234 11.15 -3.95 14.34
CA ALA A 234 10.68 -5.31 14.13
C ALA A 234 10.82 -6.16 15.42
N ASP A 235 11.98 -6.10 16.10
CA ASP A 235 12.18 -6.75 17.40
C ASP A 235 11.16 -6.26 18.44
N ALA A 236 10.88 -4.95 18.46
CA ALA A 236 9.90 -4.39 19.39
C ALA A 236 8.48 -4.90 19.11
N VAL A 237 8.06 -4.96 17.84
CA VAL A 237 6.79 -5.57 17.44
C VAL A 237 6.77 -7.05 17.83
N ARG A 238 7.81 -7.83 17.49
CA ARG A 238 7.88 -9.28 17.79
C ARG A 238 7.84 -9.60 19.27
N SER A 239 8.32 -8.69 20.11
CA SER A 239 8.21 -8.86 21.58
C SER A 239 6.77 -8.89 22.09
N ALA A 240 5.83 -8.35 21.32
CA ALA A 240 4.41 -8.26 21.63
C ALA A 240 3.52 -9.09 20.70
N ASP A 241 3.78 -9.08 19.38
CA ASP A 241 3.03 -9.78 18.34
C ASP A 241 3.97 -10.67 17.52
N ARG A 242 3.75 -12.00 17.59
CA ARG A 242 4.55 -12.98 16.83
C ARG A 242 4.06 -13.20 15.40
N ASP A 243 2.84 -12.79 15.10
CA ASP A 243 2.12 -13.19 13.88
C ASP A 243 1.87 -12.06 12.88
N GLY A 244 1.83 -10.81 13.32
CA GLY A 244 1.63 -9.65 12.47
C GLY A 244 2.77 -9.46 11.46
N TRP A 245 2.44 -9.01 10.25
CA TRP A 245 3.44 -8.64 9.25
C TRP A 245 4.06 -7.29 9.59
N VAL A 246 5.37 -7.14 9.34
CA VAL A 246 6.12 -5.90 9.52
C VAL A 246 6.39 -5.29 8.16
N PHE A 247 5.87 -4.09 7.93
CA PHE A 247 6.04 -3.35 6.69
C PHE A 247 7.16 -2.34 6.85
N VAL A 248 8.02 -2.26 5.83
CA VAL A 248 9.18 -1.36 5.81
C VAL A 248 9.20 -0.57 4.52
N GLU A 249 9.27 0.73 4.64
CA GLU A 249 9.30 1.65 3.52
C GLU A 249 10.75 2.06 3.17
N PRO A 250 11.07 2.24 1.89
CA PRO A 250 12.24 3.04 1.50
C PRO A 250 11.95 4.53 1.75
N THR A 251 12.93 5.38 1.47
CA THR A 251 12.66 6.81 1.29
C THR A 251 11.70 7.03 0.11
N PRO A 252 10.89 8.10 0.10
CA PRO A 252 9.93 8.37 -1.00
C PRO A 252 10.62 8.58 -2.36
N ILE A 253 11.95 8.76 -2.39
CA ILE A 253 12.74 8.91 -3.62
C ILE A 253 12.66 7.67 -4.53
N VAL A 254 12.26 6.53 -4.01
CA VAL A 254 11.97 5.34 -4.81
C VAL A 254 10.91 5.60 -5.90
N GLY A 255 9.99 6.53 -5.66
CA GLY A 255 8.96 6.95 -6.62
C GLY A 255 9.53 7.44 -7.95
N GLU A 256 10.73 8.00 -7.93
CA GLU A 256 11.45 8.46 -9.12
C GLU A 256 12.26 7.35 -9.84
N GLY A 257 11.98 6.08 -9.51
CA GLY A 257 12.71 4.95 -10.10
C GLY A 257 14.12 4.74 -9.53
N VAL A 258 14.40 5.29 -8.34
CA VAL A 258 15.66 5.10 -7.64
C VAL A 258 15.63 3.82 -6.81
N PRO A 259 16.49 2.81 -7.08
CA PRO A 259 16.52 1.60 -6.29
C PRO A 259 16.90 1.89 -4.83
N THR A 260 16.20 1.24 -3.89
CA THR A 260 16.49 1.36 -2.47
C THR A 260 17.89 0.89 -2.09
N GLY A 261 18.45 1.49 -1.05
CA GLY A 261 19.67 1.06 -0.37
C GLY A 261 19.40 0.29 0.93
N LEU A 262 18.15 -0.05 1.24
CA LEU A 262 17.81 -0.84 2.41
C LEU A 262 18.57 -2.17 2.43
N GLY A 263 19.14 -2.49 3.58
CA GLY A 263 19.70 -3.81 3.85
C GLY A 263 18.64 -4.80 4.33
N ARG A 264 19.08 -6.00 4.63
CA ARG A 264 18.22 -7.06 5.16
C ARG A 264 17.60 -6.66 6.49
N ILE A 265 16.32 -6.95 6.63
CA ILE A 265 15.60 -6.88 7.90
C ILE A 265 15.45 -8.31 8.43
N ASP A 266 15.96 -8.56 9.64
CA ASP A 266 16.06 -9.89 10.27
C ASP A 266 14.75 -10.27 10.97
N ASP A 267 13.67 -10.31 10.20
CA ASP A 267 12.36 -10.76 10.67
C ASP A 267 11.74 -11.70 9.62
N PRO A 268 11.08 -12.79 10.01
CA PRO A 268 10.52 -13.76 9.06
C PRO A 268 9.27 -13.27 8.32
N LYS A 269 8.64 -12.19 8.78
CA LYS A 269 7.40 -11.65 8.23
C LYS A 269 7.54 -10.18 7.82
N VAL A 270 8.55 -9.89 7.00
CA VAL A 270 8.78 -8.55 6.43
C VAL A 270 8.04 -8.40 5.11
N VAL A 271 7.47 -7.22 4.88
CA VAL A 271 6.90 -6.76 3.61
C VAL A 271 7.63 -5.49 3.20
N TYR A 272 8.07 -5.40 1.96
CA TYR A 272 8.57 -4.17 1.38
C TYR A 272 7.39 -3.31 0.91
N ALA A 273 7.29 -2.08 1.40
CA ALA A 273 6.12 -1.21 1.22
C ALA A 273 6.47 0.13 0.55
N PRO A 274 6.94 0.15 -0.71
CA PRO A 274 7.27 1.39 -1.40
C PRO A 274 6.00 2.17 -1.77
N HIS A 275 6.14 3.50 -1.92
CA HIS A 275 5.11 4.36 -2.46
C HIS A 275 5.32 4.62 -3.96
N PHE A 276 4.25 4.87 -4.69
CA PHE A 276 4.23 4.98 -6.14
C PHE A 276 3.67 6.34 -6.58
N TYR A 277 4.51 7.37 -6.44
CA TYR A 277 4.24 8.74 -6.89
C TYR A 277 5.33 9.22 -7.83
N ASN A 278 4.98 10.07 -8.77
CA ASN A 278 5.89 10.79 -9.64
C ASN A 278 5.80 12.29 -9.36
N SER A 279 6.91 12.92 -9.03
CA SER A 279 6.95 14.33 -8.65
C SER A 279 6.38 15.27 -9.72
N GLY A 280 6.60 14.96 -11.00
CA GLY A 280 6.03 15.74 -12.11
C GLY A 280 4.51 15.66 -12.15
N MET A 281 3.92 14.48 -11.92
CA MET A 281 2.46 14.29 -11.87
C MET A 281 1.86 14.93 -10.61
N GLU A 282 2.55 14.88 -9.48
CA GLU A 282 2.14 15.56 -8.25
C GLU A 282 2.20 17.09 -8.40
N ALA A 283 3.16 17.60 -9.17
CA ALA A 283 3.22 19.02 -9.57
C ALA A 283 2.20 19.42 -10.65
N GLY A 284 1.32 18.48 -11.08
CA GLY A 284 0.21 18.77 -11.99
C GLY A 284 0.44 18.42 -13.46
N ALA A 285 1.57 17.79 -13.82
CA ALA A 285 1.78 17.30 -15.17
C ALA A 285 0.88 16.11 -15.50
N ASP A 286 0.54 15.94 -16.77
CA ASP A 286 -0.17 14.74 -17.25
C ASP A 286 0.81 13.56 -17.34
N TYR A 287 0.28 12.35 -17.25
CA TYR A 287 1.05 11.13 -17.48
C TYR A 287 1.59 11.09 -18.91
N ASP A 288 2.90 10.96 -19.05
CA ASP A 288 3.56 10.69 -20.33
C ASP A 288 3.90 9.21 -20.48
N PRO A 289 3.15 8.46 -21.29
CA PRO A 289 3.41 7.04 -21.51
C PRO A 289 4.77 6.75 -22.18
N ALA A 290 5.36 7.74 -22.84
CA ALA A 290 6.66 7.57 -23.51
C ALA A 290 7.85 7.80 -22.57
N ALA A 291 7.63 8.38 -21.39
CA ALA A 291 8.69 8.63 -20.43
C ALA A 291 9.24 7.36 -19.76
N GLY A 292 8.51 6.22 -19.82
CA GLY A 292 8.95 4.95 -19.24
C GLY A 292 9.03 4.95 -17.70
N TRP A 293 8.29 5.84 -17.04
CA TRP A 293 8.35 5.99 -15.59
C TRP A 293 7.86 4.74 -14.86
N ILE A 294 6.73 4.14 -15.28
CA ILE A 294 6.18 2.94 -14.64
C ILE A 294 7.18 1.78 -14.70
N GLU A 295 7.83 1.60 -15.85
CA GLU A 295 8.85 0.57 -16.07
C GLU A 295 10.10 0.81 -15.21
N SER A 296 10.55 2.07 -15.11
CA SER A 296 11.69 2.45 -14.26
C SER A 296 11.39 2.20 -12.80
N TYR A 297 10.19 2.58 -12.34
CA TYR A 297 9.73 2.29 -10.98
C TYR A 297 9.67 0.78 -10.72
N GLU A 298 9.03 -0.02 -11.60
CA GLU A 298 8.95 -1.48 -11.46
C GLU A 298 10.34 -2.11 -11.35
N GLN A 299 11.30 -1.67 -12.18
CA GLN A 299 12.69 -2.14 -12.10
C GLN A 299 13.34 -1.81 -10.75
N ALA A 300 13.13 -0.59 -10.24
CA ALA A 300 13.71 -0.15 -8.98
C ALA A 300 13.14 -0.94 -7.79
N VAL A 301 11.81 -1.01 -7.67
CA VAL A 301 11.15 -1.60 -6.50
C VAL A 301 11.22 -3.13 -6.45
N THR A 302 11.48 -3.80 -7.56
CA THR A 302 11.56 -5.27 -7.59
C THR A 302 12.93 -5.81 -7.19
N ARG A 303 13.99 -4.98 -7.06
CA ARG A 303 15.34 -5.43 -6.68
C ARG A 303 15.37 -5.97 -5.26
N TYR A 304 14.97 -5.17 -4.29
CA TYR A 304 14.97 -5.53 -2.87
C TYR A 304 14.18 -6.82 -2.57
N PRO A 305 12.92 -6.97 -3.01
CA PRO A 305 12.16 -8.18 -2.74
C PRO A 305 12.71 -9.43 -3.45
N LYS A 306 13.35 -9.30 -4.62
CA LYS A 306 14.04 -10.42 -5.27
C LYS A 306 15.28 -10.85 -4.49
N GLU A 307 16.06 -9.88 -3.99
CA GLU A 307 17.29 -10.15 -3.23
C GLU A 307 16.98 -10.78 -1.87
N TYR A 308 16.07 -10.19 -1.10
CA TYR A 308 15.79 -10.61 0.28
C TYR A 308 14.60 -11.58 0.42
N LYS A 309 13.96 -11.95 -0.70
CA LYS A 309 12.81 -12.88 -0.75
C LYS A 309 11.66 -12.46 0.16
N VAL A 310 11.27 -11.21 0.07
CA VAL A 310 10.14 -10.62 0.80
C VAL A 310 9.00 -10.21 -0.14
N PRO A 311 7.73 -10.27 0.29
CA PRO A 311 6.61 -9.77 -0.51
C PRO A 311 6.64 -8.24 -0.63
N VAL A 312 5.92 -7.74 -1.65
CA VAL A 312 5.70 -6.30 -1.88
C VAL A 312 4.23 -5.97 -1.70
N VAL A 313 3.94 -4.88 -1.00
CA VAL A 313 2.64 -4.20 -1.01
C VAL A 313 2.92 -2.71 -1.19
N VAL A 314 2.38 -2.08 -2.23
CA VAL A 314 2.54 -0.64 -2.43
C VAL A 314 1.65 0.09 -1.44
N GLY A 315 2.29 0.83 -0.50
CA GLY A 315 1.61 1.46 0.64
C GLY A 315 0.75 2.66 0.24
N GLU A 316 1.19 3.42 -0.75
CA GLU A 316 0.45 4.55 -1.30
C GLU A 316 0.65 4.69 -2.80
N TRP A 317 -0.40 5.12 -3.50
CA TRP A 317 -0.35 5.51 -4.91
C TRP A 317 -1.63 6.23 -5.35
N GLY A 318 -1.54 6.92 -6.45
CA GLY A 318 -2.68 7.56 -7.11
C GLY A 318 -2.48 9.08 -7.25
N PRO A 319 -2.69 9.63 -8.47
CA PRO A 319 -2.45 11.04 -8.73
C PRO A 319 -3.49 11.95 -8.07
N LEU A 320 -3.07 13.17 -7.72
CA LEU A 320 -3.94 14.23 -7.24
C LEU A 320 -4.96 14.63 -8.31
N ASN A 321 -4.50 14.82 -9.55
CA ASN A 321 -5.34 15.26 -10.67
C ASN A 321 -5.74 14.08 -11.57
N ASN A 322 -6.96 13.58 -11.39
CA ASN A 322 -7.48 12.41 -12.11
C ASN A 322 -8.17 12.74 -13.43
N SER A 323 -8.25 14.01 -13.81
CA SER A 323 -9.04 14.47 -14.98
C SER A 323 -8.18 14.81 -16.20
N LEU A 324 -6.86 14.65 -16.10
CA LEU A 324 -5.96 14.89 -17.22
C LEU A 324 -6.12 13.83 -18.32
N PRO A 325 -5.78 14.16 -19.58
CA PRO A 325 -6.09 13.30 -20.74
C PRO A 325 -5.57 11.87 -20.67
N ASN A 326 -4.35 11.67 -20.12
CA ASN A 326 -3.72 10.35 -20.08
C ASN A 326 -3.99 9.55 -18.80
N MET A 327 -4.80 10.06 -17.85
CA MET A 327 -5.03 9.39 -16.57
C MET A 327 -5.73 8.03 -16.71
N ASN A 328 -6.63 7.86 -17.66
CA ASN A 328 -7.22 6.54 -17.93
C ASN A 328 -6.16 5.50 -18.30
N ARG A 329 -5.20 5.90 -19.15
CA ARG A 329 -4.07 5.06 -19.55
C ARG A 329 -3.14 4.80 -18.36
N PHE A 330 -2.81 5.83 -17.57
CA PHE A 330 -2.01 5.69 -16.36
C PHE A 330 -2.59 4.62 -15.42
N TYR A 331 -3.88 4.71 -15.06
CA TYR A 331 -4.50 3.73 -14.17
C TYR A 331 -4.41 2.30 -14.70
N ARG A 332 -4.63 2.09 -15.99
CA ARG A 332 -4.55 0.76 -16.62
C ARG A 332 -3.12 0.20 -16.59
N GLU A 333 -2.14 1.01 -16.95
CA GLU A 333 -0.73 0.60 -16.98
C GLU A 333 -0.18 0.41 -15.57
N ALA A 334 -0.51 1.28 -14.62
CA ALA A 334 -0.16 1.14 -13.22
C ALA A 334 -0.76 -0.14 -12.61
N MET A 335 -2.07 -0.38 -12.77
CA MET A 335 -2.72 -1.59 -12.29
C MET A 335 -2.12 -2.87 -12.88
N ALA A 336 -1.76 -2.86 -14.15
CA ALA A 336 -1.10 -3.97 -14.82
C ALA A 336 0.30 -4.20 -14.25
N SER A 337 1.09 -3.14 -14.03
CA SER A 337 2.42 -3.20 -13.42
C SER A 337 2.35 -3.74 -11.99
N LEU A 338 1.54 -3.13 -11.12
CA LEU A 338 1.35 -3.54 -9.73
C LEU A 338 0.90 -5.02 -9.62
N GLY A 339 0.06 -5.48 -10.55
CA GLY A 339 -0.41 -6.87 -10.60
C GLY A 339 0.68 -7.90 -10.89
N ARG A 340 1.78 -7.51 -11.56
CA ARG A 340 2.88 -8.43 -11.90
C ARG A 340 3.73 -8.82 -10.70
N TYR A 341 4.11 -7.86 -9.85
CA TYR A 341 5.11 -8.08 -8.82
C TYR A 341 4.59 -7.95 -7.38
N SER A 342 3.49 -7.21 -7.14
CA SER A 342 3.04 -6.93 -5.78
C SER A 342 2.00 -7.94 -5.27
N SER A 343 1.95 -8.09 -3.96
CA SER A 343 0.84 -8.76 -3.25
C SER A 343 -0.32 -7.83 -2.98
N GLY A 344 -0.28 -6.61 -3.49
CA GLY A 344 -1.36 -5.65 -3.39
C GLY A 344 -0.91 -4.20 -3.25
N TRP A 345 -1.88 -3.34 -2.98
CA TRP A 345 -1.68 -1.91 -2.89
C TRP A 345 -2.78 -1.22 -2.07
N ALA A 346 -2.47 -0.04 -1.53
CA ALA A 346 -3.43 0.92 -0.99
C ALA A 346 -3.38 2.22 -1.81
N GLY A 347 -4.48 2.60 -2.43
CA GLY A 347 -4.62 3.91 -3.10
C GLY A 347 -4.70 5.05 -2.08
N TYR A 348 -4.27 6.23 -2.44
CA TYR A 348 -4.43 7.42 -1.62
C TYR A 348 -5.58 8.27 -2.20
N VAL A 349 -6.69 8.50 -1.48
CA VAL A 349 -7.13 8.10 -0.16
C VAL A 349 -8.64 7.80 -0.18
N TRP A 350 -9.18 6.97 0.70
CA TRP A 350 -10.61 6.76 0.84
C TRP A 350 -11.25 7.87 1.66
N CYS A 351 -11.74 8.86 1.00
CA CYS A 351 -12.50 9.97 1.58
C CYS A 351 -13.62 10.40 0.62
N TYR A 352 -14.50 11.26 1.11
CA TYR A 352 -15.69 11.73 0.39
C TYR A 352 -15.52 13.20 0.02
N GLY A 353 -15.04 13.51 -1.19
CA GLY A 353 -14.80 14.90 -1.57
C GLY A 353 -13.97 15.11 -2.81
N GLY A 354 -13.10 16.11 -2.75
CA GLY A 354 -12.17 16.54 -3.79
C GLY A 354 -10.76 15.98 -3.64
N GLY A 355 -9.78 16.55 -4.34
CA GLY A 355 -8.37 16.19 -4.22
C GLY A 355 -8.10 14.71 -4.47
N TYR A 356 -7.40 14.06 -3.57
CA TYR A 356 -7.08 12.64 -3.65
C TYR A 356 -8.23 11.68 -3.33
N CYS A 357 -9.40 12.17 -2.85
CA CYS A 357 -10.50 11.29 -2.47
C CYS A 357 -10.88 10.30 -3.59
N ALA A 358 -11.08 9.03 -3.23
CA ALA A 358 -11.51 7.98 -4.16
C ALA A 358 -12.94 8.20 -4.65
N VAL A 359 -13.79 8.76 -3.80
CA VAL A 359 -15.21 8.99 -4.10
C VAL A 359 -15.59 10.44 -3.80
N ASP A 360 -16.64 10.92 -4.47
CA ASP A 360 -17.27 12.21 -4.19
C ASP A 360 -18.13 12.18 -2.91
N GLY A 361 -18.74 13.30 -2.56
CA GLY A 361 -19.61 13.41 -1.39
C GLY A 361 -20.83 12.47 -1.39
N ALA A 362 -21.26 12.00 -2.57
CA ALA A 362 -22.33 11.02 -2.71
C ALA A 362 -21.83 9.56 -2.61
N GLY A 363 -20.53 9.34 -2.61
CA GLY A 363 -19.92 8.02 -2.60
C GLY A 363 -19.76 7.39 -3.98
N THR A 364 -19.89 8.18 -5.06
CA THR A 364 -19.59 7.75 -6.42
C THR A 364 -18.09 7.87 -6.68
N PHE A 365 -17.49 6.91 -7.38
CA PHE A 365 -16.09 7.05 -7.78
C PHE A 365 -15.84 8.34 -8.55
N ARG A 366 -14.75 9.00 -8.20
CA ARG A 366 -14.25 10.12 -9.00
C ARG A 366 -13.63 9.59 -10.30
N THR A 367 -13.58 10.46 -11.31
CA THR A 367 -13.06 10.14 -12.64
C THR A 367 -11.80 9.29 -12.59
N ASN A 368 -11.79 8.19 -13.33
CA ASN A 368 -10.76 7.18 -13.44
C ASN A 368 -10.46 6.36 -12.17
N LYS A 369 -10.90 6.77 -10.96
CA LYS A 369 -10.75 5.98 -9.74
C LYS A 369 -11.56 4.66 -9.80
N GLU A 370 -12.66 4.61 -10.55
CA GLU A 370 -13.45 3.38 -10.79
C GLU A 370 -12.65 2.28 -11.49
N LEU A 371 -11.59 2.61 -12.21
CA LEU A 371 -10.70 1.65 -12.88
C LEU A 371 -9.94 0.76 -11.88
N THR A 372 -9.83 1.19 -10.63
CA THR A 372 -9.19 0.39 -9.57
C THR A 372 -10.08 -0.76 -9.07
N ALA A 373 -11.40 -0.68 -9.32
CA ALA A 373 -12.38 -1.67 -8.88
C ALA A 373 -12.49 -2.85 -9.87
N GLU A 374 -11.45 -3.67 -9.93
CA GLU A 374 -11.39 -4.89 -10.75
C GLU A 374 -11.65 -6.15 -9.92
N PRO A 375 -12.13 -7.26 -10.54
CA PRO A 375 -12.20 -8.55 -9.86
C PRO A 375 -10.80 -9.09 -9.56
N TYR A 376 -10.62 -9.75 -8.42
CA TYR A 376 -9.36 -10.39 -8.04
C TYR A 376 -9.59 -11.54 -7.06
N ALA A 377 -8.56 -12.33 -6.81
CA ALA A 377 -8.58 -13.35 -5.78
C ALA A 377 -7.99 -12.78 -4.49
N GLU A 378 -8.82 -12.54 -3.47
CA GLU A 378 -8.40 -12.05 -2.14
C GLU A 378 -7.43 -13.03 -1.46
N ALA A 379 -7.72 -14.33 -1.57
CA ALA A 379 -6.89 -15.38 -1.00
C ALA A 379 -6.91 -16.63 -1.88
N VAL A 380 -5.75 -17.08 -2.32
CA VAL A 380 -5.59 -18.27 -3.15
C VAL A 380 -5.02 -19.42 -2.34
N ALA A 381 -5.78 -20.51 -2.27
CA ALA A 381 -5.39 -21.73 -1.56
C ALA A 381 -4.40 -22.58 -2.39
N GLY A 382 -3.22 -22.03 -2.67
CA GLY A 382 -2.19 -22.68 -3.49
C GLY A 382 -1.22 -21.68 -4.11
N THR A 383 -0.48 -22.15 -5.13
CA THR A 383 0.49 -21.36 -5.86
C THR A 383 -0.17 -20.73 -7.09
N VAL A 384 -0.25 -19.41 -7.12
CA VAL A 384 -0.76 -18.65 -8.27
C VAL A 384 0.18 -18.85 -9.46
N ARG A 385 -0.37 -19.17 -10.62
CA ARG A 385 0.37 -19.31 -11.89
C ARG A 385 0.15 -18.12 -12.82
N SER A 386 -1.10 -17.68 -12.92
CA SER A 386 -1.42 -16.46 -13.67
C SER A 386 -2.75 -15.87 -13.19
N THR A 387 -2.84 -14.57 -13.31
CA THR A 387 -4.08 -13.80 -13.20
C THR A 387 -4.19 -12.86 -14.39
N SER A 388 -5.40 -12.63 -14.87
CA SER A 388 -5.66 -11.61 -15.88
C SER A 388 -7.09 -11.11 -15.74
N TYR A 389 -7.29 -9.83 -16.05
CA TYR A 389 -8.60 -9.24 -16.22
C TYR A 389 -8.61 -8.45 -17.52
N ASP A 390 -9.60 -8.70 -18.35
CA ASP A 390 -9.85 -7.94 -19.56
C ASP A 390 -11.11 -7.08 -19.36
N PRO A 391 -10.96 -5.76 -19.17
CA PRO A 391 -12.10 -4.88 -18.94
C PRO A 391 -13.01 -4.74 -20.17
N ALA A 392 -12.51 -4.99 -21.40
CA ALA A 392 -13.32 -4.91 -22.63
C ALA A 392 -14.32 -6.07 -22.72
N THR A 393 -13.93 -7.26 -22.29
CA THR A 393 -14.79 -8.43 -22.26
C THR A 393 -15.42 -8.71 -20.90
N GLY A 394 -14.95 -8.03 -19.84
CA GLY A 394 -15.37 -8.26 -18.46
C GLY A 394 -14.97 -9.63 -17.92
N VAL A 395 -13.90 -10.24 -18.45
CA VAL A 395 -13.45 -11.59 -18.08
C VAL A 395 -12.24 -11.53 -17.18
N TYR A 396 -12.40 -12.03 -15.95
CA TYR A 396 -11.30 -12.33 -15.03
C TYR A 396 -10.96 -13.81 -15.10
N ARG A 397 -9.66 -14.12 -15.10
CA ARG A 397 -9.15 -15.49 -15.08
C ARG A 397 -8.03 -15.63 -14.05
N LEU A 398 -8.14 -16.68 -13.22
CA LEU A 398 -7.11 -17.14 -12.27
C LEU A 398 -6.72 -18.56 -12.60
N VAL A 399 -5.42 -18.84 -12.69
CA VAL A 399 -4.88 -20.19 -12.77
C VAL A 399 -3.94 -20.41 -11.57
N TYR A 400 -4.14 -21.51 -10.83
CA TYR A 400 -3.30 -21.84 -9.68
C TYR A 400 -3.18 -23.35 -9.49
N ASP A 401 -2.11 -23.79 -8.82
CA ASP A 401 -1.96 -25.13 -8.34
C ASP A 401 -2.41 -25.18 -6.88
N SER A 402 -3.47 -25.93 -6.58
CA SER A 402 -4.05 -25.98 -5.24
C SER A 402 -3.09 -26.62 -4.23
N ALA A 403 -3.17 -26.15 -2.98
CA ALA A 403 -2.36 -26.64 -1.87
C ALA A 403 -2.58 -28.13 -1.58
N GLY A 404 -1.61 -28.76 -0.91
CA GLY A 404 -1.69 -30.15 -0.45
C GLY A 404 -2.76 -30.36 0.64
N ARG A 405 -2.97 -31.65 1.04
CA ARG A 405 -4.09 -32.08 1.91
C ARG A 405 -4.16 -31.40 3.28
N HIS A 406 -3.04 -30.93 3.82
CA HIS A 406 -2.94 -30.38 5.18
C HIS A 406 -3.04 -28.85 5.23
N ARG A 407 -3.36 -28.18 4.10
CA ARG A 407 -3.51 -26.73 4.00
C ARG A 407 -4.92 -26.35 3.58
N SER A 408 -5.28 -25.09 3.76
CA SER A 408 -6.55 -24.56 3.25
C SER A 408 -6.69 -24.81 1.75
N ARG A 409 -7.89 -25.16 1.31
CA ARG A 409 -8.23 -25.40 -0.08
C ARG A 409 -9.30 -24.45 -0.62
N LEU A 410 -9.65 -23.45 0.19
CA LEU A 410 -10.69 -22.49 -0.13
C LEU A 410 -10.04 -21.21 -0.69
N THR A 411 -10.25 -20.96 -1.96
CA THR A 411 -9.88 -19.74 -2.66
C THR A 411 -11.05 -18.77 -2.63
N GLU A 412 -10.78 -17.51 -2.34
CA GLU A 412 -11.76 -16.44 -2.19
C GLU A 412 -11.55 -15.37 -3.26
N LEU A 413 -12.62 -14.93 -3.91
CA LEU A 413 -12.61 -13.89 -4.93
C LEU A 413 -13.43 -12.69 -4.46
N SER A 414 -12.91 -11.49 -4.71
CA SER A 414 -13.66 -10.24 -4.70
C SER A 414 -14.16 -9.92 -6.09
N LEU A 415 -15.40 -9.49 -6.16
CA LEU A 415 -16.09 -9.14 -7.41
C LEU A 415 -16.68 -7.74 -7.23
N PRO A 416 -16.25 -6.73 -8.01
CA PRO A 416 -16.84 -5.40 -7.96
C PRO A 416 -18.35 -5.42 -8.23
N PRO A 417 -19.08 -4.33 -7.93
CA PRO A 417 -20.52 -4.25 -8.19
C PRO A 417 -20.89 -4.64 -9.62
N GLY A 418 -21.91 -5.48 -9.76
CA GLY A 418 -22.40 -5.99 -11.04
C GLY A 418 -22.79 -7.46 -10.97
N ALA A 419 -23.38 -7.94 -12.07
CA ALA A 419 -23.73 -9.34 -12.20
C ALA A 419 -22.53 -10.15 -12.73
N TRP A 420 -22.08 -11.14 -11.96
CA TRP A 420 -20.94 -11.98 -12.31
C TRP A 420 -21.35 -13.44 -12.42
N GLN A 421 -20.85 -14.12 -13.42
CA GLN A 421 -20.89 -15.57 -13.51
C GLN A 421 -19.51 -16.13 -13.19
N VAL A 422 -19.44 -17.02 -12.19
CA VAL A 422 -18.17 -17.66 -11.78
C VAL A 422 -18.21 -19.13 -12.12
N ALA A 423 -17.14 -19.62 -12.75
CA ALA A 423 -16.94 -21.03 -13.10
C ALA A 423 -15.56 -21.49 -12.65
N ALA A 424 -15.46 -22.75 -12.24
CA ALA A 424 -14.20 -23.40 -11.88
C ALA A 424 -14.00 -24.69 -12.70
N ARG A 425 -12.76 -24.97 -13.11
CA ARG A 425 -12.35 -26.18 -13.81
C ARG A 425 -11.12 -26.77 -13.14
N GLY A 426 -10.86 -28.08 -13.36
CA GLY A 426 -9.66 -28.75 -12.83
C GLY A 426 -9.85 -29.29 -11.42
N ARG A 427 -10.86 -30.16 -11.19
CA ARG A 427 -11.19 -30.79 -9.88
C ARG A 427 -11.48 -29.73 -8.79
N ALA A 428 -12.21 -28.70 -9.17
CA ALA A 428 -12.67 -27.65 -8.27
C ALA A 428 -14.15 -27.31 -8.53
N ILE A 429 -14.81 -26.81 -7.51
CA ILE A 429 -16.21 -26.38 -7.56
C ILE A 429 -16.35 -24.97 -7.00
N VAL A 430 -17.29 -24.22 -7.52
CA VAL A 430 -17.77 -22.96 -6.90
C VAL A 430 -18.68 -23.39 -5.75
N LEU A 431 -18.19 -23.24 -4.51
CA LEU A 431 -18.88 -23.70 -3.31
C LEU A 431 -20.01 -22.75 -2.92
N ARG A 432 -19.75 -21.47 -3.00
CA ARG A 432 -20.68 -20.39 -2.63
C ARG A 432 -20.41 -19.14 -3.45
N ARG A 433 -21.47 -18.37 -3.69
CA ARG A 433 -21.42 -17.02 -4.25
C ARG A 433 -22.41 -16.13 -3.51
N THR A 434 -21.99 -14.92 -3.22
CA THR A 434 -22.83 -13.83 -2.71
C THR A 434 -22.65 -12.62 -3.63
N GLU A 435 -23.37 -11.55 -3.38
CA GLU A 435 -23.05 -10.27 -3.97
C GLU A 435 -21.63 -9.86 -3.57
N GLY A 436 -20.80 -9.51 -4.56
CA GLY A 436 -19.41 -9.08 -4.38
C GLY A 436 -18.39 -10.17 -4.04
N ARG A 437 -18.76 -11.46 -3.85
CA ARG A 437 -17.78 -12.51 -3.48
C ARG A 437 -18.11 -13.90 -4.05
N ALA A 438 -17.05 -14.69 -4.27
CA ALA A 438 -17.19 -16.10 -4.60
C ALA A 438 -16.11 -16.96 -3.90
N TRP A 439 -16.48 -18.20 -3.57
CA TRP A 439 -15.58 -19.18 -2.95
C TRP A 439 -15.46 -20.41 -3.82
N VAL A 440 -14.21 -20.83 -4.04
CA VAL A 440 -13.89 -22.01 -4.86
C VAL A 440 -13.16 -23.02 -4.00
N LEU A 441 -13.71 -24.22 -3.89
CA LEU A 441 -13.08 -25.35 -3.22
C LEU A 441 -12.38 -26.25 -4.23
N ALA A 442 -11.08 -26.51 -4.05
CA ALA A 442 -10.29 -27.32 -4.93
C ALA A 442 -9.89 -28.68 -4.29
N ALA A 443 -9.73 -29.73 -5.09
CA ALA A 443 -9.08 -30.95 -4.66
C ALA A 443 -7.58 -30.69 -4.41
N PRO A 444 -6.93 -31.42 -3.48
CA PRO A 444 -5.50 -31.25 -3.20
C PRO A 444 -4.63 -31.50 -4.45
N GLY A 445 -3.64 -30.63 -4.68
CA GLY A 445 -2.66 -30.76 -5.77
C GLY A 445 -3.26 -30.65 -7.19
N ALA A 446 -4.46 -30.08 -7.32
CA ALA A 446 -5.08 -29.91 -8.63
C ALA A 446 -4.64 -28.60 -9.31
N ARG A 447 -4.42 -28.62 -10.62
CA ARG A 447 -4.39 -27.40 -11.44
C ARG A 447 -5.81 -26.89 -11.62
N VAL A 448 -6.06 -25.69 -11.15
CA VAL A 448 -7.40 -25.07 -11.14
C VAL A 448 -7.40 -23.83 -12.04
N THR A 449 -8.46 -23.70 -12.82
CA THR A 449 -8.78 -22.45 -13.54
C THR A 449 -10.11 -21.92 -13.03
N VAL A 450 -10.11 -20.69 -12.52
CA VAL A 450 -11.33 -19.95 -12.17
C VAL A 450 -11.56 -18.85 -13.21
N THR A 451 -12.78 -18.72 -13.68
CA THR A 451 -13.18 -17.63 -14.58
C THR A 451 -14.38 -16.92 -13.97
N ALA A 452 -14.30 -15.60 -13.86
CA ALA A 452 -15.44 -14.74 -13.51
C ALA A 452 -15.73 -13.83 -14.71
N THR A 453 -16.96 -13.89 -15.22
CA THR A 453 -17.41 -13.12 -16.38
C THR A 453 -18.51 -12.16 -15.96
N ARG A 454 -18.35 -10.87 -16.27
CA ARG A 454 -19.37 -9.85 -16.05
C ARG A 454 -20.47 -10.02 -17.11
N ARG A 455 -21.74 -9.95 -16.67
CA ARG A 455 -22.93 -10.07 -17.54
C ARG A 455 -23.48 -8.69 -17.90
#